data_3d8b5eaaa97d0bd2dc8ada48a3e69711
#
_entry.id   3d8b5eaaa97d0bd2dc8ada48a3e69711
#
_cell.length_a   1.000
_cell.length_b   1.000
_cell.length_c   1.000
_cell.angle_alpha   90.00
_cell.angle_beta   90.00
_cell.angle_gamma   90.00
#
_symmetry.space_group_name_H-M   'P 1'
#
loop_
_entity.id
_entity.type
_entity.pdbx_description
1 polymer ?
#
loop_
_entity_poly.entity_id
_entity_poly.type
_entity_poly.pdbx_seq_one_letter_code
_entity_poly.pdbx_strand_id
1 'polypeptide(L)'
;MECEYVFSRENVRDVIGFLDCSFGDGLMISGPTGCGKTSVIEQILARLHRPAQSYTCGASTEFMDLVGQWVMVAGDMVWMDGCLTTAMRHGHVLILNEIDLVDPAELANLNAVLEDAPLVITHNGGEIVKPHADFRFIATCNGNGNGGDGIYVGVQRQNLAFMDRFNVIKTNYLNPDIELDILKKVTPKIPNTIAKRMIELANKVRSIFIGEGDDDNIELSVTFSTRTLIRWAVLTQRNKGAGCPLSYALDRALLNRCAEKEEVEAIRSLAIGLFGDSFNPAENEN
;
A
#
# COMPACT_ATOMS: atom_id res chain seq x y z
N MET A 1 5.93 0.62 -15.38
CA MET A 1 6.55 -0.49 -16.15
C MET A 1 5.78 -1.77 -15.85
N GLU A 2 5.36 -2.50 -16.86
CA GLU A 2 4.66 -3.76 -16.66
C GLU A 2 5.56 -4.79 -15.97
N CYS A 3 5.02 -5.48 -14.98
CA CYS A 3 5.68 -6.63 -14.37
C CYS A 3 4.69 -7.80 -14.27
N GLU A 4 5.18 -8.99 -13.99
CA GLU A 4 4.31 -10.13 -13.74
C GLU A 4 3.51 -9.89 -12.46
N TYR A 5 2.18 -9.79 -12.60
CA TYR A 5 1.26 -9.43 -11.51
C TYR A 5 0.03 -10.32 -11.55
N VAL A 6 -0.44 -10.74 -10.36
CA VAL A 6 -1.67 -11.52 -10.21
C VAL A 6 -2.77 -10.59 -9.72
N PHE A 7 -3.78 -10.40 -10.53
CA PHE A 7 -4.89 -9.48 -10.27
C PHE A 7 -6.05 -10.16 -9.52
N SER A 8 -6.65 -9.42 -8.59
CA SER A 8 -8.02 -9.68 -8.15
C SER A 8 -9.00 -9.18 -9.21
N ARG A 9 -9.96 -10.01 -9.61
CA ARG A 9 -10.95 -9.63 -10.64
C ARG A 9 -11.82 -8.45 -10.20
N GLU A 10 -12.17 -8.39 -8.93
CA GLU A 10 -12.99 -7.30 -8.37
C GLU A 10 -12.25 -5.98 -8.43
N ASN A 11 -11.02 -5.92 -7.90
CA ASN A 11 -10.23 -4.70 -7.92
C ASN A 11 -9.99 -4.19 -9.34
N VAL A 12 -9.74 -5.09 -10.30
CA VAL A 12 -9.55 -4.71 -11.71
C VAL A 12 -10.82 -4.10 -12.28
N ARG A 13 -11.98 -4.76 -12.07
CA ARG A 13 -13.27 -4.28 -12.57
C ARG A 13 -13.57 -2.88 -12.03
N ASP A 14 -13.38 -2.68 -10.72
CA ASP A 14 -13.75 -1.44 -10.05
C ASP A 14 -12.82 -0.29 -10.46
N VAL A 15 -11.51 -0.54 -10.56
CA VAL A 15 -10.55 0.46 -11.04
C VAL A 15 -10.78 0.81 -12.51
N ILE A 16 -11.02 -0.18 -13.39
CA ILE A 16 -11.30 0.08 -14.80
C ILE A 16 -12.61 0.86 -14.95
N GLY A 17 -13.66 0.46 -14.23
CA GLY A 17 -14.94 1.16 -14.26
C GLY A 17 -14.81 2.64 -13.86
N PHE A 18 -14.00 2.94 -12.83
CA PHE A 18 -13.70 4.31 -12.43
C PHE A 18 -12.89 5.06 -13.50
N LEU A 19 -11.89 4.41 -14.12
CA LEU A 19 -11.09 5.05 -15.17
C LEU A 19 -11.92 5.42 -16.39
N ASP A 20 -12.92 4.60 -16.73
CA ASP A 20 -13.83 4.85 -17.86
C ASP A 20 -14.81 5.97 -17.52
N CYS A 21 -15.38 5.98 -16.31
CA CYS A 21 -16.34 7.00 -15.88
C CYS A 21 -16.23 7.24 -14.37
N SER A 22 -15.68 8.40 -13.99
CA SER A 22 -15.53 8.83 -12.59
C SER A 22 -16.73 9.56 -12.03
N PHE A 23 -17.64 10.04 -12.85
CA PHE A 23 -18.75 10.94 -12.49
C PHE A 23 -18.31 12.24 -11.79
N GLY A 24 -17.06 12.66 -11.99
CA GLY A 24 -16.49 13.82 -11.30
C GLY A 24 -15.87 13.50 -9.94
N ASP A 25 -16.00 12.26 -9.43
CA ASP A 25 -15.43 11.86 -8.15
C ASP A 25 -13.97 11.40 -8.26
N GLY A 26 -13.28 11.35 -7.11
CA GLY A 26 -12.03 10.63 -6.96
C GLY A 26 -12.26 9.14 -6.65
N LEU A 27 -11.21 8.33 -6.76
CA LEU A 27 -11.19 6.94 -6.28
C LEU A 27 -10.28 6.83 -5.06
N MET A 28 -10.79 6.28 -3.96
CA MET A 28 -9.99 5.95 -2.79
C MET A 28 -9.90 4.45 -2.60
N ILE A 29 -8.68 3.93 -2.52
CA ILE A 29 -8.43 2.52 -2.20
C ILE A 29 -7.92 2.42 -0.77
N SER A 30 -8.78 1.92 0.11
CA SER A 30 -8.50 1.71 1.52
C SER A 30 -8.17 0.25 1.80
N GLY A 31 -7.25 0.00 2.74
CA GLY A 31 -6.93 -1.36 3.17
C GLY A 31 -5.59 -1.46 3.92
N PRO A 32 -5.27 -2.62 4.48
CA PRO A 32 -4.10 -2.79 5.32
C PRO A 32 -2.78 -2.53 4.56
N THR A 33 -1.73 -2.22 5.33
CA THR A 33 -0.40 -2.00 4.74
C THR A 33 0.11 -3.24 4.01
N GLY A 34 0.72 -3.04 2.83
CA GLY A 34 1.33 -4.11 2.05
C GLY A 34 0.35 -5.10 1.40
N CYS A 35 -0.95 -4.80 1.30
CA CYS A 35 -1.94 -5.58 0.54
C CYS A 35 -1.89 -5.31 -0.98
N GLY A 36 -1.10 -4.34 -1.44
CA GLY A 36 -0.88 -4.09 -2.87
C GLY A 36 -1.73 -2.97 -3.49
N LYS A 37 -2.28 -2.04 -2.70
CA LYS A 37 -3.10 -0.92 -3.16
C LYS A 37 -2.50 -0.14 -4.34
N THR A 38 -1.31 0.40 -4.15
CA THR A 38 -0.60 1.16 -5.19
C THR A 38 -0.22 0.27 -6.37
N SER A 39 0.26 -0.95 -6.08
CA SER A 39 0.72 -1.86 -7.13
C SER A 39 -0.39 -2.27 -8.09
N VAL A 40 -1.62 -2.49 -7.61
CA VAL A 40 -2.74 -2.85 -8.51
C VAL A 40 -3.06 -1.70 -9.45
N ILE A 41 -3.08 -0.45 -8.96
CA ILE A 41 -3.33 0.74 -9.77
C ILE A 41 -2.24 0.87 -10.85
N GLU A 42 -0.97 0.87 -10.43
CA GLU A 42 0.17 1.03 -11.36
C GLU A 42 0.21 -0.06 -12.43
N GLN A 43 -0.10 -1.31 -12.07
CA GLN A 43 -0.10 -2.42 -13.02
C GLN A 43 -1.30 -2.40 -13.98
N ILE A 44 -2.45 -1.87 -13.57
CA ILE A 44 -3.59 -1.63 -14.46
C ILE A 44 -3.23 -0.51 -15.45
N LEU A 45 -2.75 0.63 -14.95
CA LEU A 45 -2.42 1.79 -15.79
C LEU A 45 -1.31 1.47 -16.80
N ALA A 46 -0.29 0.69 -16.38
CA ALA A 46 0.78 0.24 -17.29
C ALA A 46 0.22 -0.56 -18.47
N ARG A 47 -0.72 -1.50 -18.23
CA ARG A 47 -1.34 -2.32 -19.28
C ARG A 47 -2.33 -1.55 -20.16
N LEU A 48 -2.94 -0.51 -19.60
CA LEU A 48 -3.81 0.41 -20.35
C LEU A 48 -3.01 1.51 -21.06
N HIS A 49 -1.68 1.55 -20.90
CA HIS A 49 -0.80 2.60 -21.42
C HIS A 49 -1.26 4.01 -21.02
N ARG A 50 -1.89 4.14 -19.84
CA ARG A 50 -2.31 5.44 -19.30
C ARG A 50 -1.19 6.05 -18.46
N PRO A 51 -0.78 7.29 -18.78
CA PRO A 51 0.23 7.99 -18.02
C PRO A 51 -0.27 8.32 -16.62
N ALA A 52 0.62 8.24 -15.63
CA ALA A 52 0.30 8.53 -14.25
C ALA A 52 1.38 9.39 -13.59
N GLN A 53 0.95 10.23 -12.64
CA GLN A 53 1.80 10.94 -11.68
C GLN A 53 1.56 10.31 -10.31
N SER A 54 2.60 9.77 -9.70
CA SER A 54 2.50 9.14 -8.38
C SER A 54 3.30 9.94 -7.36
N TYR A 55 2.66 10.28 -6.25
CA TYR A 55 3.27 10.99 -5.13
C TYR A 55 2.95 10.25 -3.83
N THR A 56 3.96 10.09 -2.96
CA THR A 56 3.75 9.50 -1.64
C THR A 56 3.68 10.62 -0.61
N CYS A 57 2.55 10.74 0.02
CA CYS A 57 2.26 11.76 1.01
C CYS A 57 2.90 11.42 2.37
N GLY A 58 3.07 12.43 3.19
CA GLY A 58 3.55 12.34 4.56
C GLY A 58 2.99 13.48 5.40
N ALA A 59 3.28 13.48 6.70
CA ALA A 59 2.77 14.51 7.62
C ALA A 59 3.19 15.95 7.29
N SER A 60 4.28 16.12 6.54
CA SER A 60 4.79 17.42 6.09
C SER A 60 4.38 17.78 4.66
N THR A 61 3.51 16.99 4.03
CA THR A 61 3.03 17.28 2.67
C THR A 61 2.07 18.45 2.69
N GLU A 62 2.40 19.48 1.94
CA GLU A 62 1.57 20.66 1.74
C GLU A 62 0.89 20.61 0.36
N PHE A 63 -0.27 21.26 0.22
CA PHE A 63 -0.98 21.36 -1.06
C PHE A 63 -0.09 21.92 -2.18
N MET A 64 0.77 22.89 -1.85
CA MET A 64 1.67 23.53 -2.82
C MET A 64 2.74 22.57 -3.36
N ASP A 65 3.13 21.52 -2.63
CA ASP A 65 4.04 20.48 -3.15
C ASP A 65 3.42 19.75 -4.34
N LEU A 66 2.09 19.61 -4.33
CA LEU A 66 1.35 18.97 -5.42
C LEU A 66 1.12 19.92 -6.59
N VAL A 67 0.95 21.22 -6.31
CA VAL A 67 0.67 22.25 -7.32
C VAL A 67 1.92 22.63 -8.10
N GLY A 68 3.01 22.99 -7.42
CA GLY A 68 4.26 23.38 -8.05
C GLY A 68 4.99 24.47 -7.28
N GLN A 69 6.16 24.81 -7.78
CA GLN A 69 7.05 25.75 -7.12
C GLN A 69 7.95 26.51 -8.10
N TRP A 70 8.45 27.64 -7.65
CA TRP A 70 9.49 28.36 -8.35
C TRP A 70 10.85 27.74 -8.08
N VAL A 71 11.60 27.44 -9.13
CA VAL A 71 12.97 26.90 -9.05
C VAL A 71 13.94 27.77 -9.83
N MET A 72 15.18 27.81 -9.39
CA MET A 72 16.24 28.52 -10.11
C MET A 72 16.88 27.55 -11.11
N VAL A 73 16.76 27.91 -12.39
CA VAL A 73 17.39 27.15 -13.50
C VAL A 73 18.29 28.09 -14.29
N ALA A 74 19.56 27.79 -14.35
CA ALA A 74 20.58 28.58 -15.08
C ALA A 74 20.63 30.09 -14.73
N GLY A 75 20.18 30.47 -13.52
CA GLY A 75 20.16 31.85 -13.05
C GLY A 75 18.80 32.55 -13.15
N ASP A 76 17.83 31.94 -13.82
CA ASP A 76 16.47 32.44 -13.95
C ASP A 76 15.50 31.69 -13.03
N MET A 77 14.48 32.40 -12.53
CA MET A 77 13.37 31.78 -11.79
C MET A 77 12.36 31.22 -12.78
N VAL A 78 12.14 29.92 -12.72
CA VAL A 78 11.21 29.19 -13.59
C VAL A 78 10.17 28.49 -12.71
N TRP A 79 8.91 28.62 -13.09
CA TRP A 79 7.84 27.83 -12.47
C TRP A 79 7.92 26.39 -12.93
N MET A 80 7.91 25.44 -11.99
CA MET A 80 7.80 24.00 -12.25
C MET A 80 6.46 23.49 -11.70
N ASP A 81 5.65 22.93 -12.60
CA ASP A 81 4.40 22.26 -12.22
C ASP A 81 4.67 21.05 -11.31
N GLY A 82 3.88 20.92 -10.25
CA GLY A 82 3.84 19.73 -9.41
C GLY A 82 3.06 18.60 -10.08
N CYS A 83 2.95 17.48 -9.38
CA CYS A 83 2.29 16.28 -9.91
C CYS A 83 0.80 16.51 -10.19
N LEU A 84 0.09 17.28 -9.37
CA LEU A 84 -1.33 17.63 -9.57
C LEU A 84 -1.51 18.47 -10.84
N THR A 85 -0.79 19.59 -10.95
CA THR A 85 -0.88 20.49 -12.10
C THR A 85 -0.53 19.78 -13.40
N THR A 86 0.56 18.99 -13.39
CA THR A 86 0.97 18.17 -14.54
C THR A 86 -0.13 17.18 -14.93
N ALA A 87 -0.73 16.49 -13.96
CA ALA A 87 -1.78 15.51 -14.23
C ALA A 87 -3.04 16.19 -14.81
N MET A 88 -3.45 17.32 -14.24
CA MET A 88 -4.61 18.08 -14.72
C MET A 88 -4.42 18.61 -16.15
N ARG A 89 -3.22 19.13 -16.49
CA ARG A 89 -2.94 19.66 -17.84
C ARG A 89 -2.94 18.58 -18.91
N HIS A 90 -2.34 17.43 -18.60
CA HIS A 90 -2.03 16.40 -19.62
C HIS A 90 -2.96 15.20 -19.59
N GLY A 91 -3.98 15.18 -18.71
CA GLY A 91 -4.91 14.08 -18.60
C GLY A 91 -4.29 12.81 -18.01
N HIS A 92 -3.28 12.99 -17.17
CA HIS A 92 -2.67 11.86 -16.46
C HIS A 92 -3.54 11.42 -15.29
N VAL A 93 -3.36 10.19 -14.83
CA VAL A 93 -3.93 9.73 -13.57
C VAL A 93 -3.02 10.20 -12.44
N LEU A 94 -3.54 11.00 -11.51
CA LEU A 94 -2.84 11.38 -10.29
C LEU A 94 -3.06 10.28 -9.25
N ILE A 95 -1.98 9.79 -8.65
CA ILE A 95 -2.01 8.80 -7.56
C ILE A 95 -1.37 9.41 -6.33
N LEU A 96 -2.17 9.72 -5.30
CA LEU A 96 -1.67 10.13 -3.99
C LEU A 96 -1.66 8.94 -3.04
N ASN A 97 -0.46 8.46 -2.69
CA ASN A 97 -0.30 7.36 -1.76
C ASN A 97 -0.26 7.86 -0.33
N GLU A 98 -0.85 7.08 0.59
CA GLU A 98 -0.86 7.35 2.04
C GLU A 98 -1.44 8.74 2.37
N ILE A 99 -2.54 9.09 1.70
CA ILE A 99 -3.18 10.41 1.84
C ILE A 99 -3.68 10.68 3.27
N ASP A 100 -3.93 9.64 4.03
CA ASP A 100 -4.34 9.67 5.42
C ASP A 100 -3.26 10.16 6.40
N LEU A 101 -2.03 10.36 5.94
CA LEU A 101 -0.95 10.99 6.72
C LEU A 101 -0.94 12.52 6.61
N VAL A 102 -1.65 13.10 5.63
CA VAL A 102 -1.67 14.55 5.36
C VAL A 102 -2.64 15.24 6.30
N ASP A 103 -2.28 16.48 6.70
CA ASP A 103 -3.19 17.34 7.46
C ASP A 103 -4.51 17.55 6.70
N PRO A 104 -5.68 17.29 7.33
CA PRO A 104 -6.97 17.53 6.70
C PRO A 104 -7.18 18.95 6.18
N ALA A 105 -6.52 19.96 6.75
CA ALA A 105 -6.58 21.33 6.28
C ALA A 105 -5.91 21.50 4.90
N GLU A 106 -4.80 20.81 4.66
CA GLU A 106 -4.12 20.79 3.36
C GLU A 106 -4.96 20.06 2.31
N LEU A 107 -5.58 18.93 2.69
CA LEU A 107 -6.43 18.16 1.79
C LEU A 107 -7.72 18.90 1.39
N ALA A 108 -8.22 19.81 2.23
CA ALA A 108 -9.40 20.61 1.91
C ALA A 108 -9.21 21.47 0.64
N ASN A 109 -7.96 21.83 0.32
CA ASN A 109 -7.63 22.56 -0.91
C ASN A 109 -7.87 21.73 -2.18
N LEU A 110 -7.93 20.40 -2.08
CA LEU A 110 -8.24 19.50 -3.19
C LEU A 110 -9.74 19.39 -3.51
N ASN A 111 -10.62 19.87 -2.65
CA ASN A 111 -12.06 19.72 -2.82
C ASN A 111 -12.56 20.24 -4.18
N ALA A 112 -12.07 21.41 -4.61
CA ALA A 112 -12.45 22.00 -5.89
C ALA A 112 -11.99 21.13 -7.08
N VAL A 113 -10.78 20.56 -7.00
CA VAL A 113 -10.23 19.68 -8.02
C VAL A 113 -11.03 18.38 -8.14
N LEU A 114 -11.48 17.84 -6.99
CA LEU A 114 -12.33 16.63 -6.94
C LEU A 114 -13.75 16.87 -7.47
N GLU A 115 -14.15 18.13 -7.65
CA GLU A 115 -15.41 18.55 -8.29
C GLU A 115 -15.19 19.02 -9.75
N ASP A 116 -14.11 18.59 -10.39
CA ASP A 116 -13.72 19.00 -11.76
C ASP A 116 -13.57 20.52 -11.94
N ALA A 117 -13.42 21.30 -10.86
CA ALA A 117 -13.21 22.73 -10.93
C ALA A 117 -11.77 23.05 -11.37
N PRO A 118 -11.56 24.20 -12.04
CA PRO A 118 -10.24 24.66 -12.41
C PRO A 118 -9.36 24.93 -11.17
N LEU A 119 -8.08 24.54 -11.25
CA LEU A 119 -7.06 24.91 -10.28
C LEU A 119 -6.55 26.33 -10.57
N VAL A 120 -6.60 27.21 -9.58
CA VAL A 120 -6.02 28.57 -9.67
C VAL A 120 -4.68 28.59 -8.96
N ILE A 121 -3.60 28.77 -9.71
CA ILE A 121 -2.23 28.83 -9.19
C ILE A 121 -1.89 30.28 -8.84
N THR A 122 -2.23 30.70 -7.63
CA THR A 122 -2.01 32.09 -7.16
C THR A 122 -0.53 32.46 -7.17
N HIS A 123 0.35 31.53 -6.83
CA HIS A 123 1.80 31.72 -6.81
C HIS A 123 2.44 31.81 -8.21
N ASN A 124 1.69 31.46 -9.26
CA ASN A 124 2.12 31.63 -10.66
C ASN A 124 1.22 32.66 -11.39
N GLY A 125 1.12 33.86 -10.84
CA GLY A 125 0.38 34.94 -11.48
C GLY A 125 -1.12 34.74 -11.61
N GLY A 126 -1.72 33.81 -10.85
CA GLY A 126 -3.16 33.52 -10.94
C GLY A 126 -3.51 32.64 -12.15
N GLU A 127 -2.57 31.88 -12.65
CA GLU A 127 -2.82 30.96 -13.76
C GLU A 127 -3.97 29.99 -13.45
N ILE A 128 -4.84 29.79 -14.45
CA ILE A 128 -6.00 28.89 -14.32
C ILE A 128 -5.75 27.62 -15.14
N VAL A 129 -5.69 26.50 -14.46
CA VAL A 129 -5.53 25.16 -15.07
C VAL A 129 -6.84 24.42 -15.01
N LYS A 130 -7.44 24.17 -16.17
CA LYS A 130 -8.66 23.35 -16.29
C LYS A 130 -8.29 21.88 -16.33
N PRO A 131 -9.05 21.00 -15.66
CA PRO A 131 -8.80 19.57 -15.74
C PRO A 131 -9.03 19.06 -17.16
N HIS A 132 -8.09 18.26 -17.66
CA HIS A 132 -8.25 17.54 -18.93
C HIS A 132 -9.34 16.47 -18.79
N ALA A 133 -10.08 16.17 -19.84
CA ALA A 133 -11.16 15.17 -19.81
C ALA A 133 -10.72 13.77 -19.35
N ASP A 134 -9.47 13.41 -19.59
CA ASP A 134 -8.88 12.12 -19.16
C ASP A 134 -8.24 12.18 -17.75
N PHE A 135 -8.21 13.33 -17.10
CA PHE A 135 -7.69 13.44 -15.74
C PHE A 135 -8.49 12.56 -14.79
N ARG A 136 -7.79 11.81 -13.94
CA ARG A 136 -8.40 11.01 -12.87
C ARG A 136 -7.58 11.17 -11.59
N PHE A 137 -8.28 11.22 -10.47
CA PHE A 137 -7.68 11.33 -9.14
C PHE A 137 -7.87 10.02 -8.38
N ILE A 138 -6.78 9.37 -7.99
CA ILE A 138 -6.79 8.15 -7.18
C ILE A 138 -5.99 8.40 -5.91
N ALA A 139 -6.54 8.02 -4.76
CA ALA A 139 -5.84 8.06 -3.48
C ALA A 139 -5.73 6.67 -2.87
N THR A 140 -4.68 6.42 -2.07
CA THR A 140 -4.58 5.23 -1.23
C THR A 140 -4.46 5.63 0.23
N CYS A 141 -5.09 4.85 1.13
CA CYS A 141 -5.00 5.05 2.58
C CYS A 141 -4.89 3.70 3.31
N ASN A 142 -4.34 3.72 4.52
CA ASN A 142 -4.22 2.52 5.37
C ASN A 142 -5.41 2.36 6.32
N GLY A 143 -6.11 3.46 6.63
CA GLY A 143 -7.31 3.51 7.45
C GLY A 143 -8.57 3.73 6.62
N ASN A 144 -9.72 3.73 7.31
CA ASN A 144 -11.03 3.99 6.68
C ASN A 144 -11.36 5.50 6.64
N GLY A 145 -10.37 6.38 6.76
CA GLY A 145 -10.58 7.84 6.89
C GLY A 145 -11.05 8.30 8.27
N ASN A 146 -11.30 7.39 9.21
CA ASN A 146 -11.79 7.67 10.56
C ASN A 146 -10.68 7.90 11.60
N GLY A 147 -9.42 8.02 11.17
CA GLY A 147 -8.30 8.29 12.06
C GLY A 147 -7.65 7.06 12.66
N GLY A 148 -7.79 5.89 12.03
CA GLY A 148 -7.19 4.63 12.46
C GLY A 148 -7.63 4.18 13.87
N ASP A 149 -7.82 2.91 14.09
CA ASP A 149 -8.16 2.35 15.42
C ASP A 149 -6.91 2.24 16.33
N GLY A 150 -5.97 3.20 16.24
CA GLY A 150 -4.69 3.19 16.97
C GLY A 150 -3.60 2.29 16.37
N ILE A 151 -3.94 1.46 15.39
CA ILE A 151 -3.05 0.47 14.77
C ILE A 151 -1.98 1.13 13.88
N TYR A 152 -2.35 2.22 13.20
CA TYR A 152 -1.44 2.94 12.31
C TYR A 152 -1.07 4.31 12.89
N VAL A 153 0.22 4.48 13.22
CA VAL A 153 0.75 5.74 13.77
C VAL A 153 0.74 6.82 12.71
N GLY A 154 0.27 8.02 13.08
CA GLY A 154 0.28 9.20 12.20
C GLY A 154 -0.92 9.33 11.27
N VAL A 155 -1.81 8.34 11.22
CA VAL A 155 -3.04 8.43 10.43
C VAL A 155 -3.98 9.48 11.04
N GLN A 156 -4.41 10.43 10.20
CA GLN A 156 -5.29 11.53 10.57
C GLN A 156 -6.75 11.21 10.25
N ARG A 157 -7.66 11.70 11.11
CA ARG A 157 -9.09 11.66 10.80
C ARG A 157 -9.40 12.68 9.70
N GLN A 158 -9.86 12.21 8.58
CA GLN A 158 -10.15 13.05 7.42
C GLN A 158 -11.53 13.74 7.54
N ASN A 159 -11.67 14.89 6.90
CA ASN A 159 -12.92 15.62 6.85
C ASN A 159 -13.97 14.82 6.07
N LEU A 160 -15.20 14.72 6.63
CA LEU A 160 -16.31 14.01 5.98
C LEU A 160 -16.62 14.57 4.60
N ALA A 161 -16.58 15.92 4.44
CA ALA A 161 -16.81 16.55 3.16
C ALA A 161 -15.76 16.21 2.11
N PHE A 162 -14.50 16.00 2.52
CA PHE A 162 -13.45 15.50 1.63
C PHE A 162 -13.71 14.05 1.24
N MET A 163 -14.06 13.20 2.22
CA MET A 163 -14.32 11.77 1.99
C MET A 163 -15.54 11.50 1.10
N ASP A 164 -16.56 12.38 1.14
CA ASP A 164 -17.78 12.29 0.34
C ASP A 164 -17.55 12.44 -1.17
N ARG A 165 -16.37 12.94 -1.56
CA ARG A 165 -15.94 13.13 -2.96
C ARG A 165 -15.22 11.92 -3.54
N PHE A 166 -15.28 10.78 -2.86
CA PHE A 166 -14.58 9.57 -3.31
C PHE A 166 -15.50 8.37 -3.43
N ASN A 167 -15.35 7.66 -4.52
CA ASN A 167 -15.72 6.26 -4.60
C ASN A 167 -14.71 5.45 -3.81
N VAL A 168 -15.14 4.72 -2.78
CA VAL A 168 -14.23 4.01 -1.87
C VAL A 168 -14.23 2.52 -2.16
N ILE A 169 -13.08 1.98 -2.55
CA ILE A 169 -12.84 0.53 -2.66
C ILE A 169 -12.10 0.08 -1.40
N LYS A 170 -12.70 -0.88 -0.68
CA LYS A 170 -12.02 -1.56 0.42
C LYS A 170 -11.31 -2.78 -0.11
N THR A 171 -10.01 -2.83 0.09
CA THR A 171 -9.20 -4.00 -0.25
C THR A 171 -8.66 -4.65 1.01
N ASN A 172 -8.39 -5.93 0.94
CA ASN A 172 -7.81 -6.71 2.03
C ASN A 172 -6.60 -7.50 1.49
N TYR A 173 -5.98 -8.29 2.34
CA TYR A 173 -4.98 -9.26 1.89
C TYR A 173 -5.58 -10.20 0.86
N LEU A 174 -4.74 -10.66 -0.05
CA LEU A 174 -5.15 -11.53 -1.14
C LEU A 174 -5.66 -12.88 -0.60
N ASN A 175 -6.58 -13.48 -1.37
CA ASN A 175 -7.03 -14.85 -1.09
C ASN A 175 -5.82 -15.80 -1.04
N PRO A 176 -5.79 -16.79 -0.13
CA PRO A 176 -4.70 -17.76 0.00
C PRO A 176 -4.30 -18.45 -1.29
N ASP A 177 -5.24 -18.75 -2.18
CA ASP A 177 -4.96 -19.37 -3.48
C ASP A 177 -4.18 -18.43 -4.41
N ILE A 178 -4.51 -17.13 -4.39
CA ILE A 178 -3.79 -16.10 -5.14
C ILE A 178 -2.37 -15.91 -4.56
N GLU A 179 -2.22 -15.86 -3.23
CA GLU A 179 -0.91 -15.78 -2.59
C GLU A 179 -0.06 -17.01 -2.91
N LEU A 180 -0.67 -18.21 -2.97
CA LEU A 180 0.03 -19.43 -3.36
C LEU A 180 0.55 -19.34 -4.81
N ASP A 181 -0.24 -18.83 -5.73
CA ASP A 181 0.17 -18.65 -7.11
C ASP A 181 1.29 -17.61 -7.26
N ILE A 182 1.26 -16.54 -6.45
CA ILE A 182 2.37 -15.58 -6.37
C ILE A 182 3.64 -16.25 -5.85
N LEU A 183 3.55 -17.02 -4.76
CA LEU A 183 4.71 -17.71 -4.20
C LEU A 183 5.31 -18.74 -5.18
N LYS A 184 4.48 -19.50 -5.90
CA LYS A 184 4.95 -20.44 -6.93
C LYS A 184 5.75 -19.75 -8.04
N LYS A 185 5.31 -18.56 -8.46
CA LYS A 185 6.00 -17.78 -9.48
C LYS A 185 7.31 -17.20 -8.99
N VAL A 186 7.30 -16.58 -7.79
CA VAL A 186 8.47 -15.89 -7.24
C VAL A 186 9.49 -16.88 -6.65
N THR A 187 9.03 -17.99 -6.07
CA THR A 187 9.87 -18.98 -5.39
C THR A 187 9.56 -20.41 -5.85
N PRO A 188 9.81 -20.76 -7.11
CA PRO A 188 9.42 -22.06 -7.70
C PRO A 188 10.11 -23.27 -7.06
N LYS A 189 11.16 -23.05 -6.25
CA LYS A 189 11.90 -24.11 -5.56
C LYS A 189 11.36 -24.45 -4.16
N ILE A 190 10.37 -23.68 -3.67
CA ILE A 190 9.70 -23.98 -2.40
C ILE A 190 8.55 -24.98 -2.68
N PRO A 191 8.49 -26.11 -1.96
CA PRO A 191 7.39 -27.08 -2.09
C PRO A 191 6.05 -26.44 -1.76
N ASN A 192 5.00 -26.79 -2.51
CA ASN A 192 3.65 -26.25 -2.29
C ASN A 192 3.12 -26.46 -0.87
N THR A 193 3.51 -27.57 -0.21
CA THR A 193 3.14 -27.85 1.19
C THR A 193 3.73 -26.82 2.14
N ILE A 194 4.97 -26.43 1.92
CA ILE A 194 5.65 -25.38 2.69
C ILE A 194 5.03 -24.02 2.40
N ALA A 195 4.81 -23.68 1.12
CA ALA A 195 4.18 -22.41 0.74
C ALA A 195 2.79 -22.24 1.36
N LYS A 196 1.95 -23.30 1.39
CA LYS A 196 0.64 -23.26 2.06
C LYS A 196 0.75 -23.00 3.56
N ARG A 197 1.69 -23.64 4.26
CA ARG A 197 1.92 -23.38 5.68
C ARG A 197 2.45 -21.98 5.95
N MET A 198 3.26 -21.42 5.04
CA MET A 198 3.71 -20.01 5.12
C MET A 198 2.53 -19.05 5.03
N ILE A 199 1.60 -19.30 4.13
CA ILE A 199 0.36 -18.49 3.99
C ILE A 199 -0.53 -18.65 5.23
N GLU A 200 -0.66 -19.87 5.75
CA GLU A 200 -1.43 -20.12 6.97
C GLU A 200 -0.87 -19.35 8.17
N LEU A 201 0.46 -19.36 8.36
CA LEU A 201 1.10 -18.55 9.40
C LEU A 201 0.81 -17.06 9.19
N ALA A 202 0.95 -16.57 7.96
CA ALA A 202 0.68 -15.18 7.66
C ALA A 202 -0.76 -14.78 8.01
N ASN A 203 -1.73 -15.64 7.71
CA ASN A 203 -3.14 -15.38 8.01
C ASN A 203 -3.43 -15.40 9.53
N LYS A 204 -2.83 -16.33 10.28
CA LYS A 204 -2.95 -16.34 11.75
C LYS A 204 -2.39 -15.06 12.38
N VAL A 205 -1.23 -14.60 11.94
CA VAL A 205 -0.63 -13.34 12.42
C VAL A 205 -1.49 -12.14 12.04
N ARG A 206 -2.07 -12.12 10.83
CA ARG A 206 -3.01 -11.07 10.38
C ARG A 206 -4.26 -11.02 11.25
N SER A 207 -4.84 -12.16 11.56
CA SER A 207 -6.05 -12.27 12.39
C SER A 207 -5.81 -11.73 13.81
N ILE A 208 -4.68 -12.09 14.43
CA ILE A 208 -4.30 -11.56 15.73
C ILE A 208 -4.08 -10.03 15.67
N PHE A 209 -3.37 -9.54 14.64
CA PHE A 209 -3.09 -8.11 14.47
C PHE A 209 -4.36 -7.25 14.35
N ILE A 210 -5.43 -7.76 13.75
CA ILE A 210 -6.72 -7.04 13.62
C ILE A 210 -7.68 -7.32 14.78
N GLY A 211 -7.24 -8.04 15.82
CA GLY A 211 -8.06 -8.34 17.00
C GLY A 211 -9.13 -9.42 16.79
N GLU A 212 -9.04 -10.23 15.74
CA GLU A 212 -9.94 -11.36 15.46
C GLU A 212 -9.35 -12.71 15.92
N GLY A 213 -8.25 -12.70 16.71
CA GLY A 213 -7.62 -13.91 17.24
C GLY A 213 -8.38 -14.47 18.45
N ASP A 214 -8.35 -15.80 18.62
CA ASP A 214 -8.96 -16.49 19.77
C ASP A 214 -8.28 -16.19 21.14
N ASP A 215 -7.09 -15.59 21.12
CA ASP A 215 -6.33 -15.19 22.31
C ASP A 215 -6.43 -13.68 22.53
N ASP A 216 -7.33 -13.25 23.42
CA ASP A 216 -7.57 -11.85 23.82
C ASP A 216 -6.37 -11.14 24.50
N ASN A 217 -5.21 -11.80 24.63
CA ASN A 217 -4.09 -11.31 25.44
C ASN A 217 -2.83 -10.94 24.64
N ILE A 218 -2.82 -11.10 23.31
CA ILE A 218 -1.62 -10.80 22.50
C ILE A 218 -1.95 -9.72 21.50
N GLU A 219 -1.48 -8.51 21.76
CA GLU A 219 -1.44 -7.43 20.77
C GLU A 219 -0.13 -7.55 19.97
N LEU A 220 -0.24 -7.56 18.66
CA LEU A 220 0.93 -7.56 17.78
C LEU A 220 1.17 -6.14 17.23
N SER A 221 2.40 -5.65 17.38
CA SER A 221 2.82 -4.38 16.77
C SER A 221 3.13 -4.51 15.26
N VAL A 222 3.23 -5.75 14.76
CA VAL A 222 3.58 -6.05 13.37
C VAL A 222 2.51 -6.88 12.67
N THR A 223 2.28 -6.58 11.40
CA THR A 223 1.41 -7.39 10.54
C THR A 223 2.20 -8.18 9.50
N PHE A 224 1.66 -9.31 9.08
CA PHE A 224 2.24 -10.15 8.03
C PHE A 224 1.69 -9.82 6.65
N SER A 225 2.19 -8.74 6.04
CA SER A 225 1.75 -8.32 4.72
C SER A 225 2.12 -9.34 3.63
N THR A 226 1.42 -9.30 2.48
CA THR A 226 1.80 -10.11 1.30
C THR A 226 3.25 -9.81 0.86
N ARG A 227 3.72 -8.56 0.99
CA ARG A 227 5.12 -8.19 0.77
C ARG A 227 6.07 -8.91 1.73
N THR A 228 5.71 -9.01 3.01
CA THR A 228 6.47 -9.75 4.03
C THR A 228 6.49 -11.25 3.75
N LEU A 229 5.37 -11.82 3.32
CA LEU A 229 5.26 -13.23 2.94
C LEU A 229 6.17 -13.57 1.76
N ILE A 230 6.16 -12.75 0.71
CA ILE A 230 7.06 -12.90 -0.44
C ILE A 230 8.52 -12.80 0.00
N ARG A 231 8.86 -11.81 0.84
CA ARG A 231 10.22 -11.64 1.38
C ARG A 231 10.67 -12.88 2.16
N TRP A 232 9.81 -13.40 3.01
CA TRP A 232 10.11 -14.62 3.76
C TRP A 232 10.40 -15.80 2.84
N ALA A 233 9.56 -16.04 1.85
CA ALA A 233 9.75 -17.13 0.88
C ALA A 233 11.06 -16.96 0.07
N VAL A 234 11.36 -15.76 -0.42
CA VAL A 234 12.59 -15.46 -1.16
C VAL A 234 13.83 -15.70 -0.28
N LEU A 235 13.81 -15.22 0.96
CA LEU A 235 14.92 -15.43 1.90
C LEU A 235 15.09 -16.90 2.26
N THR A 236 14.01 -17.65 2.45
CA THR A 236 14.06 -19.10 2.68
C THR A 236 14.70 -19.82 1.49
N GLN A 237 14.30 -19.46 0.27
CA GLN A 237 14.88 -20.07 -0.94
C GLN A 237 16.37 -19.74 -1.12
N ARG A 238 16.80 -18.52 -0.76
CA ARG A 238 18.19 -18.07 -0.88
C ARG A 238 19.11 -18.72 0.17
N ASN A 239 18.63 -18.87 1.38
CA ASN A 239 19.44 -19.30 2.53
C ASN A 239 19.31 -20.80 2.82
N LYS A 240 19.25 -21.63 1.79
CA LYS A 240 19.15 -23.10 1.93
C LYS A 240 20.28 -23.75 2.72
N GLY A 241 21.43 -23.09 2.84
CA GLY A 241 22.59 -23.57 3.60
C GLY A 241 22.52 -23.24 5.10
N ALA A 242 21.52 -22.49 5.57
CA ALA A 242 21.32 -22.25 6.99
C ALA A 242 20.79 -23.53 7.67
N GLY A 243 21.12 -23.76 8.93
CA GLY A 243 20.66 -24.94 9.70
C GLY A 243 19.14 -25.09 9.71
N CYS A 244 18.41 -23.96 9.79
CA CYS A 244 16.95 -23.88 9.59
C CYS A 244 16.59 -22.69 8.70
N PRO A 245 16.50 -22.86 7.36
CA PRO A 245 16.25 -21.76 6.43
C PRO A 245 14.93 -21.02 6.69
N LEU A 246 13.88 -21.73 7.13
CA LEU A 246 12.56 -21.14 7.42
C LEU A 246 12.61 -20.18 8.61
N SER A 247 13.20 -20.61 9.73
CA SER A 247 13.33 -19.78 10.92
C SER A 247 14.27 -18.59 10.68
N TYR A 248 15.44 -18.85 10.10
CA TYR A 248 16.41 -17.82 9.75
C TYR A 248 15.83 -16.72 8.86
N ALA A 249 15.00 -17.10 7.89
CA ALA A 249 14.36 -16.17 6.98
C ALA A 249 13.19 -15.42 7.66
N LEU A 250 12.45 -16.07 8.56
CA LEU A 250 11.34 -15.43 9.29
C LEU A 250 11.85 -14.32 10.20
N ASP A 251 12.97 -14.57 10.91
CA ASP A 251 13.60 -13.54 11.75
C ASP A 251 13.83 -12.26 10.97
N ARG A 252 14.39 -12.35 9.77
CA ARG A 252 14.74 -11.20 8.93
C ARG A 252 13.57 -10.61 8.20
N ALA A 253 12.57 -11.41 7.86
CA ALA A 253 11.39 -10.93 7.17
C ALA A 253 10.42 -10.22 8.11
N LEU A 254 10.28 -10.70 9.36
CA LEU A 254 9.27 -10.24 10.30
C LEU A 254 9.80 -10.01 11.71
N LEU A 255 10.35 -11.03 12.38
CA LEU A 255 10.52 -11.03 13.84
C LEU A 255 11.48 -9.95 14.35
N ASN A 256 12.50 -9.59 13.58
CA ASN A 256 13.41 -8.49 13.95
C ASN A 256 12.74 -7.10 13.94
N ARG A 257 11.46 -7.00 13.59
CA ARG A 257 10.67 -5.77 13.62
C ARG A 257 9.67 -5.73 14.78
N CYS A 258 9.49 -6.85 15.47
CA CYS A 258 8.64 -6.89 16.67
C CYS A 258 9.25 -6.00 17.75
N ALA A 259 8.40 -5.25 18.44
CA ALA A 259 8.82 -4.37 19.52
C ALA A 259 9.15 -5.15 20.80
N GLU A 260 8.36 -6.18 21.09
CA GLU A 260 8.43 -6.94 22.34
C GLU A 260 8.84 -8.40 22.09
N LYS A 261 9.47 -9.01 23.11
CA LYS A 261 9.89 -10.41 23.02
C LYS A 261 8.72 -11.39 23.00
N GLU A 262 7.66 -11.03 23.69
CA GLU A 262 6.42 -11.78 23.77
C GLU A 262 5.78 -11.96 22.40
N GLU A 263 5.81 -10.94 21.54
CA GLU A 263 5.34 -11.02 20.15
C GLU A 263 6.17 -12.02 19.34
N VAL A 264 7.51 -11.98 19.51
CA VAL A 264 8.42 -12.89 18.83
C VAL A 264 8.14 -14.33 19.25
N GLU A 265 7.96 -14.60 20.55
CA GLU A 265 7.67 -15.92 21.08
C GLU A 265 6.31 -16.44 20.61
N ALA A 266 5.30 -15.59 20.58
CA ALA A 266 3.98 -15.93 20.07
C ALA A 266 4.03 -16.34 18.59
N ILE A 267 4.65 -15.54 17.73
CA ILE A 267 4.77 -15.86 16.31
C ILE A 267 5.63 -17.11 16.09
N ARG A 268 6.70 -17.31 16.86
CA ARG A 268 7.52 -18.53 16.82
C ARG A 268 6.72 -19.76 17.21
N SER A 269 5.93 -19.69 18.26
CA SER A 269 5.07 -20.78 18.72
C SER A 269 4.07 -21.19 17.63
N LEU A 270 3.43 -20.22 16.99
CA LEU A 270 2.56 -20.48 15.82
C LEU A 270 3.30 -21.15 14.68
N ALA A 271 4.53 -20.70 14.39
CA ALA A 271 5.36 -21.28 13.34
C ALA A 271 5.78 -22.72 13.67
N ILE A 272 6.19 -22.99 14.90
CA ILE A 272 6.53 -24.35 15.37
C ILE A 272 5.30 -25.26 15.28
N GLY A 273 4.13 -24.79 15.66
CA GLY A 273 2.88 -25.56 15.54
C GLY A 273 2.54 -25.95 14.10
N LEU A 274 2.89 -25.13 13.13
CA LEU A 274 2.62 -25.37 11.71
C LEU A 274 3.72 -26.20 11.01
N PHE A 275 4.98 -25.96 11.33
CA PHE A 275 6.12 -26.57 10.63
C PHE A 275 6.76 -27.71 11.40
N GLY A 276 6.47 -27.85 12.69
CA GLY A 276 7.08 -28.87 13.55
C GLY A 276 8.60 -28.74 13.62
N ASP A 277 9.29 -29.88 13.68
CA ASP A 277 10.75 -29.97 13.78
C ASP A 277 11.48 -29.25 12.63
N SER A 278 10.82 -29.07 11.48
CA SER A 278 11.40 -28.34 10.35
C SER A 278 11.63 -26.85 10.64
N PHE A 279 11.06 -26.32 11.72
CA PHE A 279 11.21 -24.93 12.12
C PHE A 279 12.07 -24.76 13.37
N ASN A 280 12.28 -25.83 14.13
CA ASN A 280 13.10 -25.76 15.32
C ASN A 280 14.58 -25.65 14.91
N PRO A 281 15.31 -24.59 15.28
CA PRO A 281 16.75 -24.63 15.19
C PRO A 281 17.19 -25.80 16.10
N ALA A 282 17.79 -26.81 15.51
CA ALA A 282 18.36 -27.89 16.33
C ALA A 282 19.16 -27.26 17.46
N GLU A 283 18.89 -27.66 18.70
CA GLU A 283 19.80 -27.55 19.83
C GLU A 283 21.04 -28.42 19.56
N ASN A 284 21.71 -28.14 18.51
CA ASN A 284 22.96 -28.77 18.11
C ASN A 284 23.93 -27.68 17.72
N GLU A 285 24.56 -27.08 18.72
CA GLU A 285 25.98 -26.72 18.65
C GLU A 285 26.42 -26.32 20.05
N ASN A 286 26.89 -27.31 20.78
CA ASN A 286 27.99 -27.11 21.75
C ASN A 286 29.31 -27.07 20.98
#